data_4d50a31b43df9abc08535b737d260d69
#
_entry.id   4d50a31b43df9abc08535b737d260d69
#
_cell.length_a   1.000
_cell.length_b   1.000
_cell.length_c   1.000
_cell.angle_alpha   90.00
_cell.angle_beta   90.00
_cell.angle_gamma   90.00
#
_symmetry.space_group_name_H-M   'P 1'
#
loop_
_entity.id
_entity.type
_entity.pdbx_description
1 polymer ?
#
loop_
_entity_poly.entity_id
_entity_poly.type
_entity_poly.pdbx_seq_one_letter_code
_entity_poly.pdbx_strand_id
1 'polypeptide(L)'
;MEQAHTQLIAQLNERILAADNTPLYIKFAETVKNAVRNGVLEHGNILPGERDLSQLTGVSRITVRKAMQALEEEGVVTRSRGYGTQINNIFEYSLKEARGFSQQVVLRGKKPDTLWVNKRVVKCPEEVAQQLAVEAGSDVFLLKRIRYVDEEAVSIEESWVPAHLIHDVDAIGISLYDYFRSQHIYPQR
;
A
#
# COMPACT_ATOMS: atom_id res chain seq x y z
N MET A 1 -2.86 2.55 22.86
CA MET A 1 -3.95 1.65 22.45
C MET A 1 -5.34 2.17 22.77
N GLU A 2 -5.66 2.54 24.03
CA GLU A 2 -6.99 3.02 24.40
C GLU A 2 -7.44 4.28 23.64
N GLN A 3 -6.54 5.22 23.44
CA GLN A 3 -6.80 6.45 22.66
C GLN A 3 -7.08 6.15 21.17
N ALA A 4 -6.34 5.23 20.55
CA ALA A 4 -6.54 4.81 19.17
C ALA A 4 -7.91 4.11 18.99
N HIS A 5 -8.31 3.27 19.93
CA HIS A 5 -9.63 2.64 19.91
C HIS A 5 -10.75 3.67 20.07
N THR A 6 -10.62 4.62 20.99
CA THR A 6 -11.61 5.68 21.20
C THR A 6 -11.79 6.51 19.92
N GLN A 7 -10.69 6.88 19.28
CA GLN A 7 -10.71 7.63 18.03
C GLN A 7 -11.32 6.83 16.87
N LEU A 8 -10.97 5.54 16.74
CA LEU A 8 -11.58 4.65 15.75
C LEU A 8 -13.10 4.55 15.93
N ILE A 9 -13.58 4.34 17.16
CA ILE A 9 -15.01 4.22 17.45
C ILE A 9 -15.76 5.52 17.13
N ALA A 10 -15.17 6.68 17.41
CA ALA A 10 -15.75 7.97 17.03
C ALA A 10 -15.90 8.09 15.51
N GLN A 11 -14.86 7.76 14.74
CA GLN A 11 -14.89 7.77 13.27
C GLN A 11 -15.90 6.77 12.71
N LEU A 12 -16.00 5.57 13.29
CA LEU A 12 -16.99 4.56 12.88
C LEU A 12 -18.41 5.06 13.08
N ASN A 13 -18.71 5.64 14.26
CA ASN A 13 -20.04 6.16 14.57
C ASN A 13 -20.43 7.30 13.64
N GLU A 14 -19.52 8.22 13.35
CA GLU A 14 -19.74 9.31 12.38
C GLU A 14 -20.03 8.74 10.99
N ARG A 15 -19.22 7.81 10.49
CA ARG A 15 -19.35 7.24 9.15
C ARG A 15 -20.62 6.41 8.98
N ILE A 16 -21.03 5.67 10.01
CA ILE A 16 -22.25 4.85 10.01
C ILE A 16 -23.49 5.74 9.89
N LEU A 17 -23.49 6.90 10.53
CA LEU A 17 -24.60 7.86 10.49
C LEU A 17 -24.68 8.64 9.17
N ALA A 18 -23.65 8.63 8.34
CA ALA A 18 -23.66 9.33 7.05
C ALA A 18 -24.76 8.77 6.13
N ALA A 19 -25.61 9.67 5.62
CA ALA A 19 -26.72 9.33 4.74
C ALA A 19 -26.24 9.11 3.31
N ASP A 20 -25.73 7.92 3.01
CA ASP A 20 -25.39 7.45 1.68
C ASP A 20 -25.81 5.97 1.51
N ASN A 21 -25.87 5.49 0.27
CA ASN A 21 -26.30 4.14 -0.07
C ASN A 21 -25.19 3.06 0.11
N THR A 22 -24.05 3.41 0.70
CA THR A 22 -22.95 2.47 0.91
C THR A 22 -23.33 1.43 1.98
N PRO A 23 -23.19 0.12 1.72
CA PRO A 23 -23.47 -0.92 2.70
C PRO A 23 -22.68 -0.72 3.99
N LEU A 24 -23.30 -0.95 5.15
CA LEU A 24 -22.68 -0.72 6.47
C LEU A 24 -21.34 -1.44 6.66
N TYR A 25 -21.21 -2.67 6.15
CA TYR A 25 -19.94 -3.40 6.28
C TYR A 25 -18.81 -2.75 5.45
N ILE A 26 -19.15 -2.13 4.31
CA ILE A 26 -18.18 -1.37 3.50
C ILE A 26 -17.78 -0.09 4.23
N LYS A 27 -18.76 0.68 4.72
CA LYS A 27 -18.48 1.87 5.54
C LYS A 27 -17.54 1.55 6.70
N PHE A 28 -17.80 0.44 7.38
CA PHE A 28 -16.99 -0.03 8.50
C PHE A 28 -15.55 -0.37 8.06
N ALA A 29 -15.39 -1.17 7.00
CA ALA A 29 -14.09 -1.57 6.49
C ALA A 29 -13.28 -0.36 5.99
N GLU A 30 -13.90 0.54 5.23
CA GLU A 30 -13.26 1.78 4.75
C GLU A 30 -12.79 2.68 5.91
N THR A 31 -13.57 2.79 6.97
CA THR A 31 -13.19 3.59 8.14
C THR A 31 -11.97 3.00 8.83
N VAL A 32 -11.90 1.67 9.00
CA VAL A 32 -10.71 1.01 9.55
C VAL A 32 -9.50 1.25 8.65
N LYS A 33 -9.65 1.08 7.31
CA LYS A 33 -8.56 1.38 6.36
C LYS A 33 -8.08 2.83 6.45
N ASN A 34 -8.99 3.78 6.55
CA ASN A 34 -8.65 5.20 6.70
C ASN A 34 -7.94 5.47 8.03
N ALA A 35 -8.35 4.82 9.13
CA ALA A 35 -7.69 4.92 10.41
C ALA A 35 -6.23 4.42 10.36
N VAL A 36 -5.97 3.34 9.60
CA VAL A 36 -4.60 2.86 9.33
C VAL A 36 -3.81 3.86 8.48
N ARG A 37 -4.40 4.35 7.37
CA ARG A 37 -3.76 5.32 6.47
C ARG A 37 -3.37 6.62 7.19
N ASN A 38 -4.21 7.06 8.11
CA ASN A 38 -4.02 8.32 8.85
C ASN A 38 -3.18 8.13 10.13
N GLY A 39 -2.65 6.93 10.40
CA GLY A 39 -1.81 6.65 11.56
C GLY A 39 -2.56 6.60 12.89
N VAL A 40 -3.90 6.54 12.88
CA VAL A 40 -4.71 6.31 14.09
C VAL A 40 -4.55 4.87 14.58
N LEU A 41 -4.47 3.93 13.64
CA LEU A 41 -4.15 2.53 13.89
C LEU A 41 -2.79 2.22 13.23
N GLU A 42 -1.91 1.60 13.99
CA GLU A 42 -0.57 1.23 13.54
C GLU A 42 -0.46 -0.29 13.40
N HIS A 43 0.54 -0.74 12.65
CA HIS A 43 0.92 -2.15 12.57
C HIS A 43 1.09 -2.74 13.98
N GLY A 44 0.56 -3.92 14.18
CA GLY A 44 0.60 -4.60 15.47
C GLY A 44 -0.51 -4.19 16.44
N ASN A 45 -1.27 -3.11 16.17
CA ASN A 45 -2.43 -2.78 16.99
C ASN A 45 -3.46 -3.89 16.90
N ILE A 46 -4.04 -4.26 18.02
CA ILE A 46 -5.11 -5.26 18.11
C ILE A 46 -6.44 -4.51 18.15
N LEU A 47 -7.35 -4.82 17.25
CA LEU A 47 -8.70 -4.26 17.23
C LEU A 47 -9.55 -4.82 18.39
N PRO A 48 -10.53 -4.05 18.90
CA PRO A 48 -11.53 -4.60 19.81
C PRO A 48 -12.25 -5.78 19.20
N GLY A 49 -12.71 -6.72 20.01
CA GLY A 49 -13.42 -7.92 19.56
C GLY A 49 -14.71 -7.59 18.78
N GLU A 50 -15.14 -8.50 17.89
CA GLU A 50 -16.36 -8.29 17.09
C GLU A 50 -17.60 -7.97 17.95
N ARG A 51 -17.67 -8.55 19.17
CA ARG A 51 -18.74 -8.28 20.13
C ARG A 51 -18.66 -6.85 20.66
N ASP A 52 -17.45 -6.41 21.01
CA ASP A 52 -17.23 -5.07 21.59
C ASP A 52 -17.43 -4.00 20.51
N LEU A 53 -16.91 -4.21 19.31
CA LEU A 53 -17.17 -3.35 18.14
C LEU A 53 -18.67 -3.23 17.86
N SER A 54 -19.42 -4.33 17.90
CA SER A 54 -20.85 -4.33 17.71
C SER A 54 -21.57 -3.49 18.78
N GLN A 55 -21.17 -3.61 20.04
CA GLN A 55 -21.76 -2.86 21.15
C GLN A 55 -21.42 -1.37 21.07
N LEU A 56 -20.17 -1.03 20.76
CA LEU A 56 -19.69 0.35 20.74
C LEU A 56 -20.21 1.15 19.53
N THR A 57 -20.53 0.46 18.42
CA THR A 57 -20.99 1.12 17.18
C THR A 57 -22.48 0.95 16.90
N GLY A 58 -23.19 0.10 17.67
CA GLY A 58 -24.59 -0.25 17.40
C GLY A 58 -24.82 -1.10 16.14
N VAL A 59 -23.75 -1.52 15.46
CA VAL A 59 -23.82 -2.31 14.23
C VAL A 59 -23.97 -3.81 14.59
N SER A 60 -24.77 -4.55 13.81
CA SER A 60 -24.97 -5.97 14.07
C SER A 60 -23.66 -6.78 14.00
N ARG A 61 -23.50 -7.80 14.84
CA ARG A 61 -22.31 -8.68 14.83
C ARG A 61 -22.05 -9.32 13.46
N ILE A 62 -23.10 -9.61 12.70
CA ILE A 62 -22.98 -10.18 11.34
C ILE A 62 -22.32 -9.16 10.42
N THR A 63 -22.74 -7.89 10.50
CA THR A 63 -22.17 -6.80 9.69
C THR A 63 -20.72 -6.52 10.07
N VAL A 64 -20.40 -6.48 11.38
CA VAL A 64 -19.01 -6.34 11.86
C VAL A 64 -18.15 -7.49 11.35
N ARG A 65 -18.63 -8.74 11.47
CA ARG A 65 -17.91 -9.93 10.99
C ARG A 65 -17.64 -9.86 9.49
N LYS A 66 -18.63 -9.42 8.69
CA LYS A 66 -18.47 -9.25 7.24
C LYS A 66 -17.43 -8.18 6.91
N ALA A 67 -17.40 -7.08 7.66
CA ALA A 67 -16.38 -6.05 7.51
C ALA A 67 -14.96 -6.57 7.85
N MET A 68 -14.85 -7.32 8.96
CA MET A 68 -13.56 -7.93 9.35
C MET A 68 -13.09 -8.97 8.33
N GLN A 69 -14.01 -9.74 7.73
CA GLN A 69 -13.66 -10.68 6.68
C GLN A 69 -13.14 -9.96 5.43
N ALA A 70 -13.80 -8.88 5.00
CA ALA A 70 -13.33 -8.07 3.87
C ALA A 70 -11.94 -7.48 4.13
N LEU A 71 -11.68 -6.96 5.35
CA LEU A 71 -10.37 -6.46 5.75
C LEU A 71 -9.29 -7.56 5.76
N GLU A 72 -9.64 -8.78 6.13
CA GLU A 72 -8.72 -9.92 6.12
C GLU A 72 -8.41 -10.38 4.68
N GLU A 73 -9.42 -10.46 3.81
CA GLU A 73 -9.26 -10.77 2.38
C GLU A 73 -8.39 -9.72 1.65
N GLU A 74 -8.49 -8.45 2.05
CA GLU A 74 -7.63 -7.36 1.55
C GLU A 74 -6.25 -7.30 2.24
N GLY A 75 -5.96 -8.19 3.21
CA GLY A 75 -4.70 -8.21 3.94
C GLY A 75 -4.51 -7.07 4.94
N VAL A 76 -5.55 -6.28 5.22
CA VAL A 76 -5.52 -5.15 6.19
C VAL A 76 -5.36 -5.63 7.61
N VAL A 77 -5.94 -6.78 7.92
CA VAL A 77 -5.85 -7.41 9.24
C VAL A 77 -5.52 -8.89 9.12
N THR A 78 -4.96 -9.44 10.19
CA THR A 78 -4.81 -10.88 10.40
C THR A 78 -5.57 -11.29 11.65
N ARG A 79 -6.34 -12.38 11.54
CA ARG A 79 -7.04 -12.98 12.66
C ARG A 79 -6.24 -14.13 13.23
N SER A 80 -5.91 -14.05 14.50
CA SER A 80 -5.20 -15.12 15.20
C SER A 80 -6.05 -15.64 16.36
N ARG A 81 -6.28 -16.95 16.38
CA ARG A 81 -7.06 -17.60 17.44
C ARG A 81 -6.39 -17.36 18.80
N GLY A 82 -7.09 -16.70 19.72
CA GLY A 82 -6.58 -16.37 21.05
C GLY A 82 -5.86 -15.02 21.15
N TYR A 83 -5.38 -14.45 20.04
CA TYR A 83 -4.69 -13.16 20.02
C TYR A 83 -5.53 -11.99 19.49
N GLY A 84 -6.68 -12.29 18.85
CA GLY A 84 -7.57 -11.27 18.31
C GLY A 84 -7.30 -10.93 16.85
N THR A 85 -7.77 -9.75 16.43
CA THR A 85 -7.60 -9.20 15.09
C THR A 85 -6.54 -8.13 15.11
N GLN A 86 -5.42 -8.38 14.46
CA GLN A 86 -4.25 -7.50 14.43
C GLN A 86 -4.18 -6.72 13.12
N ILE A 87 -3.82 -5.43 13.18
CA ILE A 87 -3.55 -4.60 12.00
C ILE A 87 -2.22 -5.04 11.38
N ASN A 88 -2.27 -5.32 10.08
CA ASN A 88 -1.08 -5.65 9.30
C ASN A 88 -0.29 -4.40 8.91
N ASN A 89 0.95 -4.60 8.48
CA ASN A 89 1.72 -3.54 7.86
C ASN A 89 1.21 -3.30 6.44
N ILE A 90 0.29 -2.33 6.29
CA ILE A 90 -0.20 -1.93 4.98
C ILE A 90 0.50 -0.65 4.59
N PHE A 91 1.44 -0.79 3.70
CA PHE A 91 2.02 0.35 3.04
C PHE A 91 1.31 0.59 1.71
N GLU A 92 0.22 1.37 1.72
CA GLU A 92 -0.37 1.88 0.49
C GLU A 92 0.40 3.12 0.03
N TYR A 93 1.03 3.05 -1.14
CA TYR A 93 1.53 4.22 -1.81
C TYR A 93 0.67 4.54 -3.04
N SER A 94 0.45 5.83 -3.25
CA SER A 94 -0.39 6.27 -4.35
C SER A 94 0.38 6.23 -5.66
N LEU A 95 -0.04 5.40 -6.60
CA LEU A 95 0.44 5.44 -7.98
C LEU A 95 -0.06 6.69 -8.75
N LYS A 96 -1.04 7.40 -8.16
CA LYS A 96 -1.60 8.63 -8.75
C LYS A 96 -0.76 9.87 -8.48
N GLU A 97 0.14 9.82 -7.50
CA GLU A 97 1.05 10.91 -7.21
C GLU A 97 2.33 10.78 -8.04
N ALA A 98 2.84 11.90 -8.54
CA ALA A 98 4.14 11.94 -9.24
C ALA A 98 5.35 11.75 -8.29
N ARG A 99 5.12 11.12 -7.15
CA ARG A 99 6.12 10.82 -6.11
C ARG A 99 6.40 9.33 -6.09
N GLY A 100 7.66 8.97 -6.17
CA GLY A 100 8.08 7.58 -6.06
C GLY A 100 7.86 7.00 -4.66
N PHE A 101 7.81 5.68 -4.54
CA PHE A 101 7.65 4.94 -3.29
C PHE A 101 8.55 5.47 -2.17
N SER A 102 9.87 5.58 -2.40
CA SER A 102 10.82 5.98 -1.36
C SER A 102 10.49 7.35 -0.78
N GLN A 103 10.09 8.31 -1.61
CA GLN A 103 9.71 9.63 -1.15
C GLN A 103 8.43 9.62 -0.31
N GLN A 104 7.44 8.80 -0.69
CA GLN A 104 6.21 8.64 0.09
C GLN A 104 6.47 8.00 1.45
N VAL A 105 7.41 7.03 1.53
CA VAL A 105 7.84 6.40 2.78
C VAL A 105 8.49 7.41 3.71
N VAL A 106 9.45 8.19 3.20
CA VAL A 106 10.18 9.22 3.97
C VAL A 106 9.23 10.30 4.50
N LEU A 107 8.26 10.74 3.69
CA LEU A 107 7.25 11.72 4.11
C LEU A 107 6.37 11.24 5.26
N ARG A 108 6.26 9.92 5.46
CA ARG A 108 5.56 9.30 6.59
C ARG A 108 6.48 9.03 7.79
N GLY A 109 7.70 9.55 7.78
CA GLY A 109 8.69 9.35 8.84
C GLY A 109 9.27 7.95 8.91
N LYS A 110 9.11 7.13 7.85
CA LYS A 110 9.58 5.76 7.78
C LYS A 110 10.81 5.63 6.89
N LYS A 111 11.54 4.51 7.03
CA LYS A 111 12.77 4.24 6.28
C LYS A 111 12.48 3.33 5.09
N PRO A 112 12.65 3.78 3.84
CA PRO A 112 12.54 2.92 2.67
C PRO A 112 13.82 2.13 2.45
N ASP A 113 13.67 0.90 1.96
CA ASP A 113 14.78 0.12 1.44
C ASP A 113 14.36 -0.71 0.23
N THR A 114 15.33 -1.26 -0.51
CA THR A 114 15.10 -2.02 -1.74
C THR A 114 16.09 -3.15 -1.87
N LEU A 115 15.59 -4.35 -2.04
CA LEU A 115 16.37 -5.49 -2.49
C LEU A 115 16.13 -5.71 -4.00
N TRP A 116 17.16 -5.49 -4.81
CA TRP A 116 17.12 -5.78 -6.23
C TRP A 116 17.20 -7.28 -6.47
N VAL A 117 16.14 -7.85 -7.04
CA VAL A 117 16.08 -9.27 -7.42
C VAL A 117 16.69 -9.47 -8.81
N ASN A 118 16.42 -8.54 -9.72
CA ASN A 118 16.92 -8.62 -11.09
C ASN A 118 17.02 -7.22 -11.72
N LYS A 119 18.10 -7.03 -12.49
CA LYS A 119 18.33 -5.85 -13.34
C LYS A 119 18.92 -6.35 -14.65
N ARG A 120 18.10 -6.61 -15.64
CA ARG A 120 18.57 -7.18 -16.90
C ARG A 120 17.98 -6.49 -18.12
N VAL A 121 18.74 -6.47 -19.22
CA VAL A 121 18.23 -6.06 -20.52
C VAL A 121 17.49 -7.24 -21.14
N VAL A 122 16.32 -6.99 -21.70
CA VAL A 122 15.50 -7.95 -22.43
C VAL A 122 14.90 -7.31 -23.67
N LYS A 123 14.44 -8.13 -24.61
CA LYS A 123 13.66 -7.65 -25.74
C LYS A 123 12.24 -7.30 -25.30
N CYS A 124 11.78 -6.11 -25.69
CA CYS A 124 10.50 -5.57 -25.27
C CYS A 124 9.35 -6.39 -25.89
N PRO A 125 8.46 -7.00 -25.08
CA PRO A 125 7.25 -7.64 -25.57
C PRO A 125 6.32 -6.63 -26.24
N GLU A 126 5.50 -7.05 -27.19
CA GLU A 126 4.60 -6.18 -27.94
C GLU A 126 3.64 -5.40 -27.05
N GLU A 127 3.05 -6.06 -26.04
CA GLU A 127 2.12 -5.42 -25.08
C GLU A 127 2.79 -4.30 -24.27
N VAL A 128 4.05 -4.50 -23.87
CA VAL A 128 4.83 -3.51 -23.12
C VAL A 128 5.29 -2.38 -24.05
N ALA A 129 5.68 -2.71 -25.28
CA ALA A 129 6.14 -1.76 -26.29
C ALA A 129 5.07 -0.71 -26.60
N GLN A 130 3.81 -1.13 -26.72
CA GLN A 130 2.66 -0.22 -26.92
C GLN A 130 2.52 0.77 -25.77
N GLN A 131 2.69 0.34 -24.51
CA GLN A 131 2.57 1.19 -23.34
C GLN A 131 3.76 2.16 -23.17
N LEU A 132 4.97 1.71 -23.54
CA LEU A 132 6.19 2.51 -23.46
C LEU A 132 6.40 3.42 -24.69
N ALA A 133 5.55 3.30 -25.73
CA ALA A 133 5.70 3.98 -27.03
C ALA A 133 7.07 3.71 -27.67
N VAL A 134 7.54 2.46 -27.64
CA VAL A 134 8.77 1.99 -28.28
C VAL A 134 8.47 0.88 -29.28
N GLU A 135 9.42 0.52 -30.13
CA GLU A 135 9.27 -0.60 -31.05
C GLU A 135 9.30 -1.95 -30.30
N ALA A 136 8.42 -2.89 -30.70
CA ALA A 136 8.47 -4.24 -30.20
C ALA A 136 9.83 -4.89 -30.52
N GLY A 137 10.42 -5.60 -29.55
CA GLY A 137 11.75 -6.20 -29.70
C GLY A 137 12.92 -5.23 -29.47
N SER A 138 12.67 -3.93 -29.21
CA SER A 138 13.71 -3.01 -28.75
C SER A 138 14.27 -3.43 -27.39
N ASP A 139 15.45 -2.94 -27.03
CA ASP A 139 16.06 -3.24 -25.73
C ASP A 139 15.41 -2.41 -24.64
N VAL A 140 14.98 -3.10 -23.58
CA VAL A 140 14.44 -2.50 -22.36
C VAL A 140 15.07 -3.15 -21.13
N PHE A 141 15.22 -2.40 -20.05
CA PHE A 141 15.55 -2.95 -18.75
C PHE A 141 14.30 -3.53 -18.10
N LEU A 142 14.38 -4.79 -17.68
CA LEU A 142 13.44 -5.42 -16.76
C LEU A 142 14.05 -5.37 -15.37
N LEU A 143 13.45 -4.55 -14.51
CA LEU A 143 13.91 -4.27 -13.16
C LEU A 143 12.93 -4.89 -12.17
N LYS A 144 13.36 -5.92 -11.42
CA LYS A 144 12.54 -6.56 -10.40
C LYS A 144 13.14 -6.34 -9.02
N ARG A 145 12.32 -5.92 -8.06
CA ARG A 145 12.76 -5.57 -6.71
C ARG A 145 11.71 -5.88 -5.66
N ILE A 146 12.18 -6.11 -4.44
CA ILE A 146 11.36 -6.15 -3.23
C ILE A 146 11.54 -4.82 -2.51
N ARG A 147 10.42 -4.20 -2.13
CA ARG A 147 10.41 -2.92 -1.40
C ARG A 147 10.22 -3.17 0.08
N TYR A 148 10.95 -2.45 0.88
CA TYR A 148 10.90 -2.52 2.34
C TYR A 148 10.50 -1.17 2.94
N VAL A 149 9.80 -1.23 4.07
CA VAL A 149 9.51 -0.11 4.95
C VAL A 149 9.87 -0.55 6.36
N ASP A 150 10.79 0.15 7.03
CA ASP A 150 11.25 -0.19 8.39
C ASP A 150 11.66 -1.67 8.51
N GLU A 151 12.42 -2.19 7.53
CA GLU A 151 12.91 -3.57 7.44
C GLU A 151 11.85 -4.62 7.07
N GLU A 152 10.58 -4.26 6.93
CA GLU A 152 9.52 -5.18 6.49
C GLU A 152 9.28 -5.12 4.98
N ALA A 153 9.19 -6.29 4.34
CA ALA A 153 8.86 -6.40 2.94
C ALA A 153 7.39 -6.05 2.71
N VAL A 154 7.13 -5.03 1.87
CA VAL A 154 5.77 -4.51 1.64
C VAL A 154 5.26 -4.73 0.23
N SER A 155 6.13 -4.83 -0.77
CA SER A 155 5.74 -5.10 -2.16
C SER A 155 6.85 -5.72 -2.99
N ILE A 156 6.44 -6.41 -4.06
CA ILE A 156 7.31 -6.81 -5.17
C ILE A 156 6.91 -5.95 -6.35
N GLU A 157 7.90 -5.27 -6.94
CA GLU A 157 7.69 -4.41 -8.10
C GLU A 157 8.48 -4.94 -9.30
N GLU A 158 7.86 -4.84 -10.46
CA GLU A 158 8.49 -5.08 -11.75
C GLU A 158 8.31 -3.82 -12.61
N SER A 159 9.40 -3.30 -13.15
CA SER A 159 9.40 -2.08 -13.94
C SER A 159 10.11 -2.32 -15.27
N TRP A 160 9.51 -1.84 -16.35
CA TRP A 160 10.06 -1.86 -17.67
C TRP A 160 10.51 -0.46 -18.07
N VAL A 161 11.77 -0.31 -18.47
CA VAL A 161 12.36 0.99 -18.78
C VAL A 161 13.11 0.91 -20.11
N PRO A 162 12.84 1.79 -21.09
CA PRO A 162 13.64 1.84 -22.32
C PRO A 162 15.13 1.93 -22.03
N ALA A 163 15.93 1.07 -22.68
CA ALA A 163 17.35 0.91 -22.35
C ALA A 163 18.14 2.23 -22.46
N HIS A 164 17.75 3.11 -23.39
CA HIS A 164 18.41 4.39 -23.60
C HIS A 164 18.26 5.39 -22.44
N LEU A 165 17.33 5.13 -21.50
CA LEU A 165 17.11 5.98 -20.32
C LEU A 165 17.97 5.58 -19.10
N ILE A 166 18.67 4.43 -19.18
CA ILE A 166 19.52 3.93 -18.09
C ILE A 166 20.94 3.75 -18.64
N HIS A 167 21.83 4.66 -18.27
CA HIS A 167 23.24 4.60 -18.68
C HIS A 167 24.06 3.64 -17.81
N ASP A 168 23.73 3.57 -16.53
CA ASP A 168 24.36 2.67 -15.57
C ASP A 168 23.30 2.07 -14.64
N VAL A 169 23.01 0.81 -14.84
CA VAL A 169 21.99 0.09 -14.06
C VAL A 169 22.45 -0.19 -12.63
N ASP A 170 23.75 -0.24 -12.38
CA ASP A 170 24.29 -0.50 -11.04
C ASP A 170 24.29 0.77 -10.19
N ALA A 171 24.25 1.94 -10.80
CA ALA A 171 24.05 3.21 -10.13
C ALA A 171 22.62 3.44 -9.60
N ILE A 172 21.65 2.59 -9.99
CA ILE A 172 20.29 2.66 -9.46
C ILE A 172 20.29 2.15 -8.01
N GLY A 173 20.17 3.08 -7.06
CA GLY A 173 20.08 2.80 -5.63
C GLY A 173 18.67 2.38 -5.20
N ILE A 174 18.23 2.88 -4.05
CA ILE A 174 16.91 2.56 -3.46
C ILE A 174 15.76 3.07 -4.34
N SER A 175 15.93 4.22 -5.02
CA SER A 175 14.89 4.91 -5.77
C SER A 175 15.23 5.05 -7.26
N LEU A 176 14.44 4.44 -8.12
CA LEU A 176 14.52 4.64 -9.57
C LEU A 176 14.20 6.09 -9.97
N TYR A 177 13.29 6.76 -9.27
CA TYR A 177 12.97 8.17 -9.51
C TYR A 177 14.12 9.11 -9.14
N ASP A 178 14.90 8.79 -8.09
CA ASP A 178 16.08 9.58 -7.73
C ASP A 178 17.19 9.41 -8.76
N TYR A 179 17.36 8.18 -9.27
CA TYR A 179 18.25 7.93 -10.39
C TYR A 179 17.88 8.78 -11.61
N PHE A 180 16.62 8.77 -12.05
CA PHE A 180 16.18 9.60 -13.17
C PHE A 180 16.39 11.09 -12.91
N ARG A 181 16.08 11.57 -11.72
CA ARG A 181 16.34 12.99 -11.36
C ARG A 181 17.81 13.34 -11.44
N SER A 182 18.71 12.46 -11.03
CA SER A 182 20.16 12.66 -11.15
C SER A 182 20.62 12.76 -12.61
N GLN A 183 19.88 12.16 -13.54
CA GLN A 183 20.10 12.25 -14.98
C GLN A 183 19.30 13.37 -15.65
N HIS A 184 18.67 14.26 -14.87
CA HIS A 184 17.78 15.33 -15.35
C HIS A 184 16.56 14.81 -16.14
N ILE A 185 16.14 13.58 -15.90
CA ILE A 185 14.94 12.97 -16.47
C ILE A 185 13.81 13.08 -15.45
N TYR A 186 12.73 13.75 -15.84
CA TYR A 186 11.56 13.98 -14.99
C TYR A 186 10.36 13.25 -15.61
N PRO A 187 9.96 12.08 -15.06
CA PRO A 187 8.77 11.38 -15.54
C PRO A 187 7.55 12.28 -15.40
N GLN A 188 6.83 12.46 -16.50
CA GLN A 188 5.52 13.15 -16.55
C GLN A 188 4.41 12.09 -16.61
N ARG A 189 3.20 12.49 -16.21
CA ARG A 189 2.00 11.66 -16.36
C ARG A 189 1.52 11.68 -17.79
#